data_5d9eee7a5cfb1ebd9a007e51a72ff97b
#
_entry.id   5d9eee7a5cfb1ebd9a007e51a72ff97b
#
_cell.length_a   1.000
_cell.length_b   1.000
_cell.length_c   1.000
_cell.angle_alpha   90.00
_cell.angle_beta   90.00
_cell.angle_gamma   90.00
#
_symmetry.space_group_name_H-M   'P 1'
#
loop_
_entity.id
_entity.type
_entity.pdbx_description
1 polymer ?
#
loop_
_entity_poly.entity_id
_entity_poly.type
_entity_poly.pdbx_seq_one_letter_code
_entity_poly.pdbx_strand_id
1 'polypeptide(L)'
;VREVWLSTLQFPERDYLVYQDERWTYADAHRDVASAAAWMAEQGVKPGDRVAIAMRNYPEWMLLYWACVATGVVVVGMNAWWTPEEMDYALKDSEPKVLFADSERLERALSIDGVTDRMKVVGVRAPDAPAPVIQWSDVLAHGGDLPQVTVDPDSDACIFYTSGTTGFPKGAQLTHRGCVSNLLNMAFSAASTTLATARATGEMPPPPEEAPVPVGLITTPLFHVTANNCAAYLITAAGGKIVLMYRWDAGEALKLVETEKVTAMSGVPIMARELINHPDFATTDTSSLQTLGGGGAQLPPDLVHKIDSSVETARPNTGYGMTETCGIITSVSADFFIDKPDSAGPAMPNFEAKCVNELGETLPQGEVGELWVKGSSVIKGYINRPEATAESITDGWLHTGDIARIDEDGFIFIVDRKKDMVLRGGENVYCAEVEAAVYRHPSVAECSVFGVPDDRLGEEVGVAIVLKPGEDVSADALREHCAGIMAKHKVPRYVWFLTALPRNASGKFVKRDLKEQLTKDLDSAQVS
;
A
#
# COMPACT_ATOMS: atom_id res chain seq x y z
N VAL A 1 -17.41 -2.04 -9.86
CA VAL A 1 -16.11 -2.60 -10.34
C VAL A 1 -16.28 -3.37 -11.64
N ARG A 2 -17.35 -4.17 -11.81
CA ARG A 2 -17.65 -4.87 -13.08
C ARG A 2 -17.57 -3.93 -14.29
N GLU A 3 -18.22 -2.77 -14.23
CA GLU A 3 -18.25 -1.81 -15.32
C GLU A 3 -16.87 -1.24 -15.67
N VAL A 4 -15.98 -1.13 -14.69
CA VAL A 4 -14.56 -0.75 -14.93
C VAL A 4 -13.89 -1.78 -15.82
N TRP A 5 -14.06 -3.08 -15.52
CA TRP A 5 -13.51 -4.15 -16.36
C TRP A 5 -14.14 -4.17 -17.76
N LEU A 6 -15.47 -4.09 -17.85
CA LEU A 6 -16.16 -4.12 -19.14
C LEU A 6 -15.83 -2.91 -20.03
N SER A 7 -15.52 -1.75 -19.45
CA SER A 7 -15.12 -0.57 -20.24
C SER A 7 -13.81 -0.79 -21.00
N THR A 8 -12.97 -1.74 -20.59
CA THR A 8 -11.70 -2.04 -21.27
C THR A 8 -11.87 -2.84 -22.57
N LEU A 9 -13.07 -3.37 -22.86
CA LEU A 9 -13.40 -4.00 -24.14
C LEU A 9 -13.17 -3.08 -25.36
N GLN A 10 -13.09 -1.79 -25.15
CA GLN A 10 -12.75 -0.82 -26.20
C GLN A 10 -11.27 -0.81 -26.60
N PHE A 11 -10.38 -1.53 -25.86
CA PHE A 11 -8.94 -1.53 -26.07
C PHE A 11 -8.36 -2.91 -26.40
N PRO A 12 -9.00 -3.76 -27.23
CA PRO A 12 -8.66 -5.20 -27.34
C PRO A 12 -7.21 -5.47 -27.71
N GLU A 13 -6.62 -4.63 -28.57
CA GLU A 13 -5.26 -4.83 -29.12
C GLU A 13 -4.16 -4.20 -28.28
N ARG A 14 -4.50 -3.44 -27.21
CA ARG A 14 -3.48 -2.84 -26.36
C ARG A 14 -2.86 -3.88 -25.43
N ASP A 15 -1.55 -3.76 -25.19
CA ASP A 15 -0.88 -4.49 -24.12
C ASP A 15 -1.51 -4.14 -22.78
N TYR A 16 -1.87 -5.16 -21.99
CA TYR A 16 -2.43 -5.01 -20.65
C TYR A 16 -1.46 -5.43 -19.56
N LEU A 17 -1.01 -6.70 -19.58
CA LEU A 17 -0.12 -7.25 -18.57
C LEU A 17 1.21 -7.65 -19.20
N VAL A 18 2.29 -7.25 -18.54
CA VAL A 18 3.66 -7.63 -18.89
C VAL A 18 4.35 -8.18 -17.66
N TYR A 19 4.91 -9.38 -17.78
CA TYR A 19 5.70 -10.03 -16.75
C TYR A 19 6.85 -10.80 -17.39
N GLN A 20 8.07 -10.33 -17.20
CA GLN A 20 9.24 -10.87 -17.91
C GLN A 20 9.00 -10.88 -19.44
N ASP A 21 9.08 -12.06 -20.08
CA ASP A 21 8.84 -12.22 -21.52
C ASP A 21 7.35 -12.51 -21.86
N GLU A 22 6.49 -12.61 -20.85
CA GLU A 22 5.07 -12.90 -21.03
C GLU A 22 4.26 -11.62 -21.21
N ARG A 23 3.32 -11.64 -22.17
CA ARG A 23 2.47 -10.50 -22.51
C ARG A 23 1.03 -10.94 -22.73
N TRP A 24 0.11 -10.12 -22.24
CA TRP A 24 -1.33 -10.20 -22.49
C TRP A 24 -1.82 -8.91 -23.09
N THR A 25 -2.53 -9.00 -24.20
CA THR A 25 -3.41 -7.92 -24.65
C THR A 25 -4.66 -7.88 -23.78
N TYR A 26 -5.44 -6.80 -23.88
CA TYR A 26 -6.77 -6.77 -23.23
C TYR A 26 -7.66 -7.89 -23.76
N ALA A 27 -7.61 -8.23 -25.06
CA ALA A 27 -8.37 -9.34 -25.63
C ALA A 27 -7.99 -10.69 -24.99
N ASP A 28 -6.69 -10.95 -24.81
CA ASP A 28 -6.22 -12.15 -24.13
C ASP A 28 -6.70 -12.20 -22.68
N ALA A 29 -6.58 -11.09 -21.97
CA ALA A 29 -7.02 -10.99 -20.57
C ALA A 29 -8.54 -11.17 -20.44
N HIS A 30 -9.36 -10.59 -21.34
CA HIS A 30 -10.81 -10.82 -21.35
C HIS A 30 -11.18 -12.28 -21.56
N ARG A 31 -10.50 -12.98 -22.47
CA ARG A 31 -10.70 -14.41 -22.70
C ARG A 31 -10.38 -15.22 -21.44
N ASP A 32 -9.22 -14.97 -20.81
CA ASP A 32 -8.76 -15.73 -19.65
C ASP A 32 -9.61 -15.42 -18.40
N VAL A 33 -10.01 -14.16 -18.20
CA VAL A 33 -10.96 -13.73 -17.17
C VAL A 33 -12.34 -14.39 -17.35
N ALA A 34 -12.85 -14.44 -18.58
CA ALA A 34 -14.13 -15.07 -18.88
C ALA A 34 -14.08 -16.58 -18.59
N SER A 35 -13.01 -17.25 -19.02
CA SER A 35 -12.79 -18.68 -18.77
C SER A 35 -12.72 -18.99 -17.27
N ALA A 36 -11.93 -18.23 -16.50
CA ALA A 36 -11.83 -18.42 -15.04
C ALA A 36 -13.17 -18.17 -14.33
N ALA A 37 -13.91 -17.16 -14.75
CA ALA A 37 -15.22 -16.83 -14.20
C ALA A 37 -16.27 -17.92 -14.50
N ALA A 38 -16.31 -18.42 -15.74
CA ALA A 38 -17.19 -19.50 -16.17
C ALA A 38 -16.87 -20.80 -15.41
N TRP A 39 -15.58 -21.15 -15.29
CA TRP A 39 -15.15 -22.29 -14.51
C TRP A 39 -15.59 -22.18 -13.03
N MET A 40 -15.35 -21.04 -12.39
CA MET A 40 -15.80 -20.83 -11.00
C MET A 40 -17.32 -20.98 -10.85
N ALA A 41 -18.11 -20.47 -11.78
CA ALA A 41 -19.55 -20.63 -11.79
C ALA A 41 -19.98 -22.09 -11.90
N GLU A 42 -19.33 -22.90 -12.76
CA GLU A 42 -19.57 -24.33 -12.87
C GLU A 42 -19.20 -25.07 -11.58
N GLN A 43 -18.15 -24.62 -10.87
CA GLN A 43 -17.80 -25.14 -9.55
C GLN A 43 -18.79 -24.72 -8.45
N GLY A 44 -19.86 -24.01 -8.78
CA GLY A 44 -20.91 -23.58 -7.87
C GLY A 44 -20.56 -22.32 -7.06
N VAL A 45 -19.56 -21.57 -7.48
CA VAL A 45 -19.25 -20.24 -6.90
C VAL A 45 -20.28 -19.23 -7.42
N LYS A 46 -20.86 -18.46 -6.50
CA LYS A 46 -21.94 -17.50 -6.76
C LYS A 46 -21.55 -16.10 -6.31
N PRO A 47 -22.23 -15.04 -6.79
CA PRO A 47 -22.07 -13.70 -6.24
C PRO A 47 -22.18 -13.70 -4.70
N GLY A 48 -21.23 -13.04 -4.02
CA GLY A 48 -21.08 -13.01 -2.57
C GLY A 48 -20.25 -14.15 -1.97
N ASP A 49 -19.99 -15.23 -2.72
CA ASP A 49 -19.03 -16.25 -2.28
C ASP A 49 -17.59 -15.69 -2.34
N ARG A 50 -16.72 -16.29 -1.55
CA ARG A 50 -15.33 -15.86 -1.42
C ARG A 50 -14.38 -16.80 -2.16
N VAL A 51 -13.37 -16.19 -2.81
CA VAL A 51 -12.29 -16.88 -3.50
C VAL A 51 -10.96 -16.30 -3.00
N ALA A 52 -10.10 -17.16 -2.49
CA ALA A 52 -8.79 -16.76 -1.98
C ALA A 52 -7.73 -16.78 -3.08
N ILE A 53 -6.88 -15.77 -3.12
CA ILE A 53 -5.73 -15.67 -4.03
C ILE A 53 -4.46 -15.54 -3.19
N ALA A 54 -3.63 -16.58 -3.20
CA ALA A 54 -2.36 -16.66 -2.48
C ALA A 54 -1.20 -16.73 -3.46
N MET A 55 -0.73 -15.59 -3.94
CA MET A 55 0.40 -15.53 -4.86
C MET A 55 1.12 -14.18 -4.83
N ARG A 56 2.33 -14.16 -5.41
CA ARG A 56 3.09 -12.94 -5.65
C ARG A 56 2.50 -12.16 -6.83
N ASN A 57 3.19 -11.10 -7.26
CA ASN A 57 2.78 -10.29 -8.40
C ASN A 57 2.96 -11.04 -9.72
N TYR A 58 2.01 -11.91 -10.03
CA TYR A 58 1.90 -12.60 -11.31
C TYR A 58 0.71 -12.06 -12.10
N PRO A 59 0.71 -12.16 -13.44
CA PRO A 59 -0.45 -11.80 -14.28
C PRO A 59 -1.74 -12.47 -13.83
N GLU A 60 -1.67 -13.71 -13.38
CA GLU A 60 -2.81 -14.50 -12.93
C GLU A 60 -3.51 -13.87 -11.72
N TRP A 61 -2.79 -13.10 -10.86
CA TRP A 61 -3.46 -12.31 -9.82
C TRP A 61 -4.51 -11.37 -10.41
N MET A 62 -4.13 -10.57 -11.41
CA MET A 62 -5.03 -9.60 -12.02
C MET A 62 -6.16 -10.27 -12.78
N LEU A 63 -5.87 -11.36 -13.52
CA LEU A 63 -6.90 -12.13 -14.23
C LEU A 63 -7.94 -12.69 -13.26
N LEU A 64 -7.51 -13.31 -12.17
CA LEU A 64 -8.38 -13.85 -11.13
C LEU A 64 -9.15 -12.76 -10.38
N TYR A 65 -8.48 -11.63 -10.08
CA TYR A 65 -9.13 -10.50 -9.45
C TYR A 65 -10.32 -10.01 -10.27
N TRP A 66 -10.10 -9.76 -11.58
CA TRP A 66 -11.18 -9.32 -12.47
C TRP A 66 -12.24 -10.39 -12.68
N ALA A 67 -11.87 -11.66 -12.77
CA ALA A 67 -12.84 -12.76 -12.89
C ALA A 67 -13.80 -12.81 -11.70
N CYS A 68 -13.29 -12.60 -10.49
CA CYS A 68 -14.11 -12.55 -9.27
C CYS A 68 -14.96 -11.29 -9.22
N VAL A 69 -14.36 -10.09 -9.21
CA VAL A 69 -15.10 -8.85 -8.97
C VAL A 69 -16.08 -8.51 -10.10
N ALA A 70 -15.79 -8.93 -11.34
CA ALA A 70 -16.73 -8.77 -12.44
C ALA A 70 -17.97 -9.67 -12.35
N THR A 71 -17.92 -10.69 -11.52
CA THR A 71 -19.04 -11.63 -11.27
C THR A 71 -19.65 -11.50 -9.88
N GLY A 72 -19.25 -10.48 -9.10
CA GLY A 72 -19.74 -10.26 -7.74
C GLY A 72 -19.22 -11.27 -6.73
N VAL A 73 -18.19 -12.03 -7.09
CA VAL A 73 -17.44 -12.92 -6.19
C VAL A 73 -16.43 -12.09 -5.42
N VAL A 74 -16.30 -12.36 -4.13
CA VAL A 74 -15.45 -11.60 -3.22
C VAL A 74 -14.02 -12.15 -3.24
N VAL A 75 -13.05 -11.33 -3.60
CA VAL A 75 -11.63 -11.71 -3.55
C VAL A 75 -11.14 -11.65 -2.12
N VAL A 76 -10.48 -12.72 -1.65
CA VAL A 76 -9.71 -12.71 -0.41
C VAL A 76 -8.22 -12.67 -0.76
N GLY A 77 -7.61 -11.51 -0.58
CA GLY A 77 -6.18 -11.32 -0.83
C GLY A 77 -5.34 -11.89 0.31
N MET A 78 -4.65 -13.00 0.05
CA MET A 78 -3.78 -13.66 1.01
C MET A 78 -2.38 -13.06 0.96
N ASN A 79 -1.83 -12.73 2.11
CA ASN A 79 -0.44 -12.24 2.17
C ASN A 79 0.52 -13.36 1.75
N ALA A 80 1.30 -13.12 0.70
CA ALA A 80 2.19 -14.11 0.11
C ALA A 80 3.38 -14.52 1.01
N TRP A 81 3.60 -13.83 2.13
CA TRP A 81 4.65 -14.18 3.11
C TRP A 81 4.14 -14.93 4.33
N TRP A 82 2.82 -15.10 4.47
CA TRP A 82 2.25 -15.81 5.61
C TRP A 82 2.81 -17.23 5.76
N THR A 83 2.98 -17.60 7.01
CA THR A 83 3.23 -18.99 7.41
C THR A 83 1.98 -19.84 7.15
N PRO A 84 2.08 -21.19 7.16
CA PRO A 84 0.91 -22.04 7.08
C PRO A 84 -0.14 -21.75 8.17
N GLU A 85 0.28 -21.43 9.38
CA GLU A 85 -0.62 -21.12 10.50
C GLU A 85 -1.40 -19.82 10.26
N GLU A 86 -0.73 -18.75 9.82
CA GLU A 86 -1.37 -17.47 9.46
C GLU A 86 -2.32 -17.63 8.26
N MET A 87 -1.93 -18.44 7.28
CA MET A 87 -2.76 -18.75 6.13
C MET A 87 -4.01 -19.54 6.54
N ASP A 88 -3.87 -20.56 7.40
CA ASP A 88 -5.00 -21.35 7.90
C ASP A 88 -5.99 -20.51 8.70
N TYR A 89 -5.46 -19.59 9.53
CA TYR A 89 -6.30 -18.61 10.22
C TYR A 89 -7.17 -17.81 9.23
N ALA A 90 -6.57 -17.22 8.21
CA ALA A 90 -7.30 -16.40 7.26
C ALA A 90 -8.26 -17.22 6.38
N LEU A 91 -7.92 -18.47 6.02
CA LEU A 91 -8.79 -19.39 5.31
C LEU A 91 -10.00 -19.83 6.16
N LYS A 92 -9.82 -20.00 7.47
CA LYS A 92 -10.92 -20.30 8.40
C LYS A 92 -11.80 -19.08 8.65
N ASP A 93 -11.21 -17.90 8.75
CA ASP A 93 -11.93 -16.64 9.00
C ASP A 93 -12.74 -16.21 7.77
N SER A 94 -12.20 -16.38 6.56
CA SER A 94 -12.85 -15.97 5.32
C SER A 94 -13.67 -17.06 4.62
N GLU A 95 -13.48 -18.34 4.95
CA GLU A 95 -14.20 -19.49 4.39
C GLU A 95 -14.37 -19.45 2.86
N PRO A 96 -13.27 -19.37 2.06
CA PRO A 96 -13.36 -19.31 0.61
C PRO A 96 -13.80 -20.68 0.02
N LYS A 97 -14.51 -20.65 -1.10
CA LYS A 97 -14.86 -21.88 -1.85
C LYS A 97 -13.72 -22.41 -2.70
N VAL A 98 -12.86 -21.52 -3.15
CA VAL A 98 -11.69 -21.85 -3.97
C VAL A 98 -10.49 -21.09 -3.46
N LEU A 99 -9.34 -21.74 -3.44
CA LEU A 99 -8.02 -21.15 -3.23
C LEU A 99 -7.20 -21.29 -4.51
N PHE A 100 -6.77 -20.17 -5.07
CA PHE A 100 -5.75 -20.12 -6.12
C PHE A 100 -4.39 -19.79 -5.47
N ALA A 101 -3.40 -20.64 -5.69
CA ALA A 101 -2.08 -20.45 -5.07
C ALA A 101 -0.95 -20.72 -6.06
N ASP A 102 0.08 -19.85 -6.07
CA ASP A 102 1.32 -20.15 -6.80
C ASP A 102 2.10 -21.30 -6.11
N SER A 103 3.11 -21.86 -6.77
CA SER A 103 3.79 -23.08 -6.32
C SER A 103 4.26 -23.00 -4.87
N GLU A 104 4.90 -21.90 -4.44
CA GLU A 104 5.42 -21.74 -3.07
C GLU A 104 4.28 -21.61 -2.02
N ARG A 105 3.19 -20.88 -2.36
CA ARG A 105 2.02 -20.72 -1.48
C ARG A 105 1.17 -21.97 -1.47
N LEU A 106 1.15 -22.71 -2.59
CA LEU A 106 0.50 -24.01 -2.68
C LEU A 106 1.14 -25.03 -1.72
N GLU A 107 2.48 -25.11 -1.68
CA GLU A 107 3.18 -25.98 -0.73
C GLU A 107 2.79 -25.66 0.71
N ARG A 108 2.74 -24.37 1.08
CA ARG A 108 2.28 -23.94 2.41
C ARG A 108 0.82 -24.31 2.65
N ALA A 109 -0.05 -24.09 1.68
CA ALA A 109 -1.47 -24.42 1.81
C ALA A 109 -1.68 -25.94 1.98
N LEU A 110 -0.97 -26.75 1.23
CA LEU A 110 -1.07 -28.23 1.30
C LEU A 110 -0.49 -28.79 2.60
N SER A 111 0.33 -28.04 3.34
CA SER A 111 0.77 -28.44 4.69
C SER A 111 -0.29 -28.20 5.76
N ILE A 112 -1.41 -27.54 5.43
CA ILE A 112 -2.55 -27.31 6.33
C ILE A 112 -3.47 -28.53 6.27
N ASP A 113 -3.72 -29.14 7.42
CA ASP A 113 -4.58 -30.31 7.53
C ASP A 113 -5.99 -30.07 6.95
N GLY A 114 -6.41 -30.94 6.04
CA GLY A 114 -7.76 -30.95 5.46
C GLY A 114 -8.09 -29.74 4.60
N VAL A 115 -7.11 -28.98 4.08
CA VAL A 115 -7.37 -27.79 3.24
C VAL A 115 -8.15 -28.17 1.98
N THR A 116 -7.82 -29.28 1.32
CA THR A 116 -8.50 -29.79 0.12
C THR A 116 -9.88 -30.37 0.38
N ASP A 117 -10.21 -30.67 1.63
CA ASP A 117 -11.55 -31.13 2.04
C ASP A 117 -12.50 -29.94 2.27
N ARG A 118 -11.94 -28.79 2.63
CA ARG A 118 -12.69 -27.56 2.93
C ARG A 118 -13.04 -26.74 1.70
N MET A 119 -12.15 -26.75 0.70
CA MET A 119 -12.28 -25.92 -0.50
C MET A 119 -11.56 -26.56 -1.69
N LYS A 120 -11.92 -26.12 -2.91
CA LYS A 120 -11.14 -26.48 -4.09
C LYS A 120 -9.82 -25.71 -4.10
N VAL A 121 -8.74 -26.40 -4.44
CA VAL A 121 -7.41 -25.81 -4.52
C VAL A 121 -6.93 -25.85 -5.96
N VAL A 122 -6.51 -24.70 -6.50
CA VAL A 122 -5.98 -24.55 -7.86
C VAL A 122 -4.52 -24.11 -7.76
N GLY A 123 -3.65 -24.87 -8.38
CA GLY A 123 -2.23 -24.55 -8.52
C GLY A 123 -1.99 -23.64 -9.71
N VAL A 124 -1.43 -22.46 -9.45
CA VAL A 124 -1.00 -21.50 -10.47
C VAL A 124 0.51 -21.58 -10.59
N ARG A 125 1.05 -21.74 -11.79
CA ARG A 125 2.50 -21.95 -12.02
C ARG A 125 3.07 -23.10 -11.18
N ALA A 126 2.27 -24.13 -10.95
CA ALA A 126 2.61 -25.30 -10.13
C ALA A 126 2.38 -26.62 -10.91
N PRO A 127 3.18 -26.89 -11.96
CA PRO A 127 2.92 -28.02 -12.85
C PRO A 127 3.00 -29.38 -12.17
N ASP A 128 3.77 -29.50 -11.09
CA ASP A 128 3.99 -30.75 -10.34
C ASP A 128 3.04 -30.89 -9.14
N ALA A 129 1.99 -30.07 -9.05
CA ALA A 129 1.06 -30.12 -7.93
C ALA A 129 0.34 -31.50 -7.87
N PRO A 130 0.26 -32.13 -6.67
CA PRO A 130 -0.34 -33.44 -6.52
C PRO A 130 -1.87 -33.37 -6.62
N ALA A 131 -2.51 -34.48 -7.02
CA ALA A 131 -3.96 -34.61 -6.88
C ALA A 131 -4.39 -34.50 -5.40
N PRO A 132 -5.53 -33.84 -5.05
CA PRO A 132 -6.58 -33.38 -5.96
C PRO A 132 -6.46 -31.93 -6.43
N VAL A 133 -5.26 -31.32 -6.41
CA VAL A 133 -5.05 -29.94 -6.88
C VAL A 133 -5.37 -29.82 -8.37
N ILE A 134 -6.19 -28.83 -8.71
CA ILE A 134 -6.58 -28.52 -10.10
C ILE A 134 -5.50 -27.64 -10.71
N GLN A 135 -5.16 -27.84 -11.98
CA GLN A 135 -4.18 -27.00 -12.65
C GLN A 135 -4.82 -25.72 -13.21
N TRP A 136 -4.11 -24.61 -13.14
CA TRP A 136 -4.54 -23.35 -13.75
C TRP A 136 -4.80 -23.50 -15.27
N SER A 137 -4.04 -24.31 -15.95
CA SER A 137 -4.27 -24.65 -17.36
C SER A 137 -5.64 -25.26 -17.61
N ASP A 138 -6.16 -26.05 -16.69
CA ASP A 138 -7.49 -26.68 -16.83
C ASP A 138 -8.59 -25.63 -16.64
N VAL A 139 -8.37 -24.65 -15.76
CA VAL A 139 -9.27 -23.48 -15.59
C VAL A 139 -9.33 -22.67 -16.87
N LEU A 140 -8.19 -22.40 -17.51
CA LEU A 140 -8.13 -21.67 -18.78
C LEU A 140 -8.71 -22.48 -19.95
N ALA A 141 -8.49 -23.81 -19.98
CA ALA A 141 -9.02 -24.69 -21.01
C ALA A 141 -10.55 -24.87 -20.94
N HIS A 142 -11.18 -24.49 -19.82
CA HIS A 142 -12.63 -24.54 -19.65
C HIS A 142 -13.33 -23.68 -20.72
N GLY A 143 -12.81 -22.49 -21.01
CA GLY A 143 -13.44 -21.53 -21.91
C GLY A 143 -14.74 -20.97 -21.35
N GLY A 144 -15.54 -20.36 -22.22
CA GLY A 144 -16.85 -19.83 -21.89
C GLY A 144 -16.89 -18.31 -21.77
N ASP A 145 -18.11 -17.77 -21.68
CA ASP A 145 -18.33 -16.34 -21.59
C ASP A 145 -18.36 -15.86 -20.14
N LEU A 146 -18.04 -14.57 -19.96
CA LEU A 146 -18.15 -13.93 -18.65
C LEU A 146 -19.62 -13.97 -18.17
N PRO A 147 -19.93 -14.58 -17.02
CA PRO A 147 -21.30 -14.68 -16.51
C PRO A 147 -21.98 -13.33 -16.39
N GLN A 148 -23.24 -13.28 -16.85
CA GLN A 148 -24.07 -12.07 -16.75
C GLN A 148 -24.67 -11.98 -15.35
N VAL A 149 -24.25 -10.99 -14.58
CA VAL A 149 -24.72 -10.76 -13.21
C VAL A 149 -24.97 -9.28 -12.96
N THR A 150 -25.87 -8.97 -12.05
CA THR A 150 -26.00 -7.64 -11.47
C THR A 150 -25.21 -7.62 -10.16
N VAL A 151 -24.27 -6.70 -10.04
CA VAL A 151 -23.44 -6.55 -8.84
C VAL A 151 -23.97 -5.37 -8.04
N ASP A 152 -24.35 -5.62 -6.77
CA ASP A 152 -24.72 -4.56 -5.84
C ASP A 152 -23.49 -3.72 -5.49
N PRO A 153 -23.52 -2.39 -5.68
CA PRO A 153 -22.39 -1.52 -5.32
C PRO A 153 -21.94 -1.62 -3.86
N ASP A 154 -22.84 -1.94 -2.95
CA ASP A 154 -22.57 -2.02 -1.52
C ASP A 154 -22.21 -3.44 -1.04
N SER A 155 -22.18 -4.41 -1.97
CA SER A 155 -21.62 -5.73 -1.68
C SER A 155 -20.08 -5.68 -1.65
N ASP A 156 -19.49 -6.69 -0.98
CA ASP A 156 -18.03 -6.81 -0.87
C ASP A 156 -17.41 -7.11 -2.24
N ALA A 157 -16.41 -6.35 -2.62
CA ALA A 157 -15.57 -6.63 -3.79
C ALA A 157 -14.35 -7.48 -3.39
N CYS A 158 -13.70 -7.09 -2.31
CA CYS A 158 -12.54 -7.82 -1.79
C CYS A 158 -12.39 -7.68 -0.28
N ILE A 159 -11.68 -8.63 0.30
CA ILE A 159 -11.26 -8.65 1.70
C ILE A 159 -9.74 -8.65 1.72
N PHE A 160 -9.14 -7.58 2.26
CA PHE A 160 -7.71 -7.50 2.48
C PHE A 160 -7.41 -7.48 3.97
N TYR A 161 -6.48 -8.32 4.38
CA TYR A 161 -6.12 -8.46 5.78
C TYR A 161 -5.10 -7.40 6.20
N THR A 162 -5.41 -6.70 7.29
CA THR A 162 -4.53 -5.69 7.90
C THR A 162 -3.82 -6.29 9.12
N SER A 163 -2.58 -5.86 9.35
CA SER A 163 -1.86 -6.21 10.57
C SER A 163 -2.52 -5.55 11.78
N GLY A 164 -3.38 -6.30 12.47
CA GLY A 164 -4.01 -5.85 13.72
C GLY A 164 -2.96 -5.61 14.83
N THR A 165 -3.30 -4.72 15.75
CA THR A 165 -2.47 -4.43 16.93
C THR A 165 -2.58 -5.50 18.01
N THR A 166 -3.56 -6.42 17.91
CA THR A 166 -3.99 -7.33 18.96
C THR A 166 -3.76 -8.81 18.64
N GLY A 167 -2.81 -9.16 17.76
CA GLY A 167 -2.51 -10.55 17.41
C GLY A 167 -2.77 -10.85 15.94
N PHE A 168 -3.82 -11.60 15.61
CA PHE A 168 -4.14 -11.99 14.24
C PHE A 168 -4.64 -10.83 13.37
N PRO A 169 -4.34 -10.82 12.07
CA PRO A 169 -4.80 -9.77 11.15
C PRO A 169 -6.33 -9.78 11.00
N LYS A 170 -6.90 -8.59 10.73
CA LYS A 170 -8.33 -8.39 10.52
C LYS A 170 -8.62 -8.27 9.02
N GLY A 171 -9.62 -8.98 8.52
CA GLY A 171 -10.05 -8.89 7.12
C GLY A 171 -10.98 -7.69 6.92
N ALA A 172 -10.47 -6.63 6.32
CA ALA A 172 -11.25 -5.44 5.96
C ALA A 172 -12.13 -5.72 4.73
N GLN A 173 -13.43 -5.42 4.81
CA GLN A 173 -14.41 -5.66 3.75
C GLN A 173 -14.55 -4.41 2.88
N LEU A 174 -13.91 -4.42 1.70
CA LEU A 174 -13.95 -3.34 0.72
C LEU A 174 -15.13 -3.56 -0.22
N THR A 175 -16.02 -2.56 -0.32
CA THR A 175 -17.19 -2.65 -1.20
C THR A 175 -16.85 -2.27 -2.65
N HIS A 176 -17.68 -2.71 -3.60
CA HIS A 176 -17.57 -2.28 -5.00
C HIS A 176 -17.67 -0.76 -5.13
N ARG A 177 -18.56 -0.10 -4.35
CA ARG A 177 -18.68 1.36 -4.28
C ARG A 177 -17.39 2.00 -3.78
N GLY A 178 -16.83 1.50 -2.68
CA GLY A 178 -15.58 2.01 -2.09
C GLY A 178 -14.41 1.94 -3.06
N CYS A 179 -14.24 0.80 -3.75
CA CYS A 179 -13.18 0.62 -4.75
C CYS A 179 -13.33 1.58 -5.95
N VAL A 180 -14.55 1.77 -6.46
CA VAL A 180 -14.80 2.73 -7.56
C VAL A 180 -14.64 4.18 -7.11
N SER A 181 -15.07 4.51 -5.87
CA SER A 181 -14.85 5.84 -5.31
C SER A 181 -13.37 6.17 -5.16
N ASN A 182 -12.54 5.18 -4.75
CA ASN A 182 -11.09 5.36 -4.73
C ASN A 182 -10.52 5.56 -6.14
N LEU A 183 -10.98 4.80 -7.15
CA LEU A 183 -10.58 5.02 -8.54
C LEU A 183 -10.87 6.45 -9.01
N LEU A 184 -12.06 6.98 -8.67
CA LEU A 184 -12.43 8.37 -9.01
C LEU A 184 -11.55 9.39 -8.27
N ASN A 185 -11.18 9.14 -7.01
CA ASN A 185 -10.22 9.98 -6.29
C ASN A 185 -8.86 10.01 -6.98
N MET A 186 -8.35 8.84 -7.40
CA MET A 186 -7.07 8.75 -8.12
C MET A 186 -7.13 9.49 -9.46
N ALA A 187 -8.21 9.34 -10.21
CA ALA A 187 -8.43 10.06 -11.47
C ALA A 187 -8.55 11.58 -11.25
N PHE A 188 -9.26 12.01 -10.20
CA PHE A 188 -9.35 13.42 -9.81
C PHE A 188 -7.98 13.99 -9.45
N SER A 189 -7.20 13.28 -8.64
CA SER A 189 -5.83 13.69 -8.28
C SER A 189 -4.94 13.87 -9.50
N ALA A 190 -4.94 12.90 -10.42
CA ALA A 190 -4.18 12.97 -11.66
C ALA A 190 -4.60 14.18 -12.53
N ALA A 191 -5.90 14.38 -12.74
CA ALA A 191 -6.42 15.49 -13.50
C ALA A 191 -6.10 16.86 -12.87
N SER A 192 -6.23 16.96 -11.54
CA SER A 192 -5.93 18.19 -10.80
C SER A 192 -4.45 18.56 -10.91
N THR A 193 -3.56 17.57 -10.81
CA THR A 193 -2.10 17.77 -10.99
C THR A 193 -1.79 18.25 -12.41
N THR A 194 -2.34 17.58 -13.42
CA THR A 194 -2.15 17.95 -14.83
C THR A 194 -2.59 19.40 -15.09
N LEU A 195 -3.76 19.80 -14.60
CA LEU A 195 -4.27 21.16 -14.76
C LEU A 195 -3.44 22.20 -13.99
N ALA A 196 -2.97 21.87 -12.79
CA ALA A 196 -2.13 22.77 -12.01
C ALA A 196 -0.78 22.99 -12.70
N THR A 197 -0.15 21.93 -13.19
CA THR A 197 1.10 22.01 -13.96
C THR A 197 0.90 22.84 -15.24
N ALA A 198 -0.17 22.60 -15.99
CA ALA A 198 -0.48 23.36 -17.20
C ALA A 198 -0.65 24.87 -16.91
N ARG A 199 -1.28 25.23 -15.79
CA ARG A 199 -1.41 26.64 -15.37
C ARG A 199 -0.07 27.25 -14.99
N ALA A 200 0.80 26.49 -14.32
CA ALA A 200 2.11 26.97 -13.88
C ALA A 200 3.08 27.14 -15.05
N THR A 201 3.08 26.23 -16.02
CA THR A 201 3.99 26.24 -17.18
C THR A 201 3.45 27.02 -18.38
N GLY A 202 2.12 27.22 -18.45
CA GLY A 202 1.43 27.76 -19.64
C GLY A 202 1.25 26.74 -20.77
N GLU A 203 1.68 25.50 -20.58
CA GLU A 203 1.58 24.41 -21.55
C GLU A 203 0.34 23.55 -21.26
N MET A 204 -0.68 23.61 -22.13
CA MET A 204 -1.87 22.79 -21.96
C MET A 204 -1.58 21.32 -22.25
N PRO A 205 -2.14 20.39 -21.48
CA PRO A 205 -1.97 18.97 -21.76
C PRO A 205 -2.57 18.62 -23.12
N PRO A 206 -2.06 17.58 -23.80
CA PRO A 206 -2.66 17.10 -25.04
C PRO A 206 -4.11 16.66 -24.82
N PRO A 207 -4.95 16.70 -25.86
CA PRO A 207 -6.30 16.13 -25.80
C PRO A 207 -6.24 14.66 -25.34
N PRO A 208 -7.29 14.15 -24.66
CA PRO A 208 -7.28 12.77 -24.13
C PRO A 208 -6.97 11.68 -25.17
N GLU A 209 -7.37 11.90 -26.43
CA GLU A 209 -7.09 10.99 -27.55
C GLU A 209 -5.62 10.97 -28.00
N GLU A 210 -4.87 12.03 -27.71
CA GLU A 210 -3.45 12.18 -28.03
C GLU A 210 -2.56 11.92 -26.78
N ALA A 211 -3.16 11.80 -25.60
CA ALA A 211 -2.43 11.52 -24.39
C ALA A 211 -1.74 10.15 -24.45
N PRO A 212 -0.49 10.04 -23.97
CA PRO A 212 0.21 8.78 -23.97
C PRO A 212 -0.53 7.75 -23.11
N VAL A 213 -0.58 6.50 -23.58
CA VAL A 213 -1.16 5.39 -22.82
C VAL A 213 -0.36 5.20 -21.53
N PRO A 214 -1.00 5.19 -20.36
CA PRO A 214 -0.26 5.04 -19.11
C PRO A 214 0.37 3.66 -18.99
N VAL A 215 1.62 3.61 -18.51
CA VAL A 215 2.36 2.39 -18.23
C VAL A 215 2.80 2.44 -16.77
N GLY A 216 2.24 1.55 -15.97
CA GLY A 216 2.55 1.50 -14.53
C GLY A 216 3.44 0.32 -14.16
N LEU A 217 4.52 0.59 -13.43
CA LEU A 217 5.35 -0.44 -12.83
C LEU A 217 4.84 -0.76 -11.42
N ILE A 218 4.35 -1.98 -11.24
CA ILE A 218 3.83 -2.48 -9.95
C ILE A 218 4.95 -3.14 -9.17
N THR A 219 5.42 -2.47 -8.13
CA THR A 219 6.54 -2.88 -7.28
C THR A 219 6.09 -3.39 -5.91
N THR A 220 4.89 -3.01 -5.47
CA THR A 220 4.28 -3.43 -4.20
C THR A 220 3.31 -4.59 -4.40
N PRO A 221 3.00 -5.38 -3.35
CA PRO A 221 2.17 -6.57 -3.49
C PRO A 221 0.72 -6.27 -3.89
N LEU A 222 0.19 -7.03 -4.85
CA LEU A 222 -1.20 -6.91 -5.34
C LEU A 222 -2.27 -7.27 -4.30
N PHE A 223 -1.94 -8.02 -3.25
CA PHE A 223 -2.86 -8.27 -2.13
C PHE A 223 -2.97 -7.10 -1.14
N HIS A 224 -2.43 -5.93 -1.49
CA HIS A 224 -2.60 -4.67 -0.77
C HIS A 224 -3.26 -3.60 -1.64
N VAL A 225 -4.07 -2.74 -1.01
CA VAL A 225 -4.77 -1.63 -1.69
C VAL A 225 -3.84 -0.71 -2.47
N THR A 226 -2.60 -0.51 -2.02
CA THR A 226 -1.62 0.35 -2.68
C THR A 226 -1.36 -0.11 -4.12
N ALA A 227 -1.08 -1.38 -4.34
CA ALA A 227 -0.86 -1.90 -5.68
C ALA A 227 -2.18 -2.12 -6.44
N ASN A 228 -3.12 -2.82 -5.80
CA ASN A 228 -4.35 -3.24 -6.47
C ASN A 228 -5.29 -2.06 -6.74
N ASN A 229 -5.69 -1.33 -5.68
CA ASN A 229 -6.73 -0.32 -5.78
C ASN A 229 -6.20 1.06 -6.22
N CYS A 230 -4.98 1.44 -5.80
CA CYS A 230 -4.45 2.76 -6.12
C CYS A 230 -3.65 2.79 -7.43
N ALA A 231 -2.99 1.70 -7.83
CA ALA A 231 -2.23 1.67 -9.07
C ALA A 231 -2.98 0.88 -10.18
N ALA A 232 -3.21 -0.43 -9.99
CA ALA A 232 -3.71 -1.30 -11.04
C ALA A 232 -5.10 -0.89 -11.56
N TYR A 233 -6.01 -0.44 -10.69
CA TYR A 233 -7.34 0.03 -11.12
C TYR A 233 -7.28 1.22 -12.06
N LEU A 234 -6.48 2.25 -11.70
CA LEU A 234 -6.38 3.46 -12.51
C LEU A 234 -5.80 3.17 -13.89
N ILE A 235 -4.73 2.37 -13.93
CA ILE A 235 -4.08 1.98 -15.18
C ILE A 235 -5.03 1.16 -16.04
N THR A 236 -5.73 0.18 -15.47
CA THR A 236 -6.71 -0.65 -16.19
C THR A 236 -7.85 0.20 -16.74
N ALA A 237 -8.45 1.07 -15.93
CA ALA A 237 -9.57 1.93 -16.37
C ALA A 237 -9.19 2.87 -17.53
N ALA A 238 -7.93 3.27 -17.60
CA ALA A 238 -7.38 4.09 -18.68
C ALA A 238 -6.96 3.28 -19.93
N GLY A 239 -7.14 1.96 -19.93
CA GLY A 239 -6.66 1.10 -21.02
C GLY A 239 -5.13 1.07 -21.11
N GLY A 240 -4.47 1.21 -19.98
CA GLY A 240 -3.02 1.26 -19.84
C GLY A 240 -2.36 -0.10 -19.67
N LYS A 241 -1.03 -0.11 -19.64
CA LYS A 241 -0.20 -1.29 -19.50
C LYS A 241 0.33 -1.43 -18.07
N ILE A 242 0.17 -2.59 -17.46
CA ILE A 242 0.71 -2.95 -16.16
C ILE A 242 1.95 -3.82 -16.35
N VAL A 243 3.09 -3.35 -15.86
CA VAL A 243 4.35 -4.09 -15.80
C VAL A 243 4.53 -4.61 -14.38
N LEU A 244 4.69 -5.92 -14.24
CA LEU A 244 4.74 -6.59 -12.93
C LEU A 244 6.16 -6.99 -12.57
N MET A 245 6.55 -6.74 -11.31
CA MET A 245 7.77 -7.26 -10.72
C MET A 245 7.44 -8.30 -9.65
N TYR A 246 8.10 -9.46 -9.71
CA TYR A 246 7.98 -10.50 -8.67
C TYR A 246 8.48 -10.04 -7.31
N ARG A 247 9.61 -9.34 -7.30
CA ARG A 247 10.22 -8.70 -6.14
C ARG A 247 10.92 -7.42 -6.58
N TRP A 248 11.07 -6.49 -5.66
CA TRP A 248 11.77 -5.26 -5.92
C TRP A 248 13.27 -5.50 -6.18
N ASP A 249 13.77 -4.88 -7.23
CA ASP A 249 15.17 -4.73 -7.58
C ASP A 249 15.33 -3.45 -8.39
N ALA A 250 16.17 -2.52 -7.94
CA ALA A 250 16.28 -1.20 -8.55
C ALA A 250 16.88 -1.23 -9.96
N GLY A 251 17.83 -2.14 -10.22
CA GLY A 251 18.43 -2.30 -11.56
C GLY A 251 17.45 -2.86 -12.57
N GLU A 252 16.67 -3.88 -12.18
CA GLU A 252 15.60 -4.43 -13.02
C GLU A 252 14.49 -3.39 -13.24
N ALA A 253 14.15 -2.60 -12.22
CA ALA A 253 13.17 -1.52 -12.36
C ALA A 253 13.62 -0.47 -13.38
N LEU A 254 14.89 -0.04 -13.36
CA LEU A 254 15.45 0.88 -14.36
C LEU A 254 15.36 0.30 -15.77
N LYS A 255 15.75 -0.96 -15.95
CA LYS A 255 15.64 -1.64 -17.23
C LYS A 255 14.19 -1.69 -17.74
N LEU A 256 13.22 -1.99 -16.86
CA LEU A 256 11.80 -1.98 -17.22
C LEU A 256 11.29 -0.57 -17.53
N VAL A 257 11.77 0.47 -16.83
CA VAL A 257 11.45 1.87 -17.15
C VAL A 257 11.85 2.18 -18.58
N GLU A 258 13.06 1.83 -18.98
CA GLU A 258 13.57 2.10 -20.32
C GLU A 258 12.87 1.25 -21.39
N THR A 259 12.77 -0.08 -21.18
CA THR A 259 12.27 -1.00 -22.21
C THR A 259 10.76 -0.96 -22.39
N GLU A 260 10.01 -0.82 -21.29
CA GLU A 260 8.54 -0.79 -21.31
C GLU A 260 7.97 0.63 -21.38
N LYS A 261 8.85 1.65 -21.32
CA LYS A 261 8.46 3.07 -21.32
C LYS A 261 7.49 3.39 -20.18
N VAL A 262 7.87 3.00 -18.96
CA VAL A 262 7.06 3.21 -17.75
C VAL A 262 6.83 4.70 -17.53
N THR A 263 5.56 5.08 -17.35
CA THR A 263 5.15 6.48 -17.11
C THR A 263 4.94 6.78 -15.63
N ALA A 264 4.60 5.75 -14.85
CA ALA A 264 4.30 5.91 -13.42
C ALA A 264 4.90 4.77 -12.60
N MET A 265 5.62 5.13 -11.56
CA MET A 265 6.09 4.21 -10.54
C MET A 265 5.73 4.75 -9.16
N SER A 266 5.02 3.93 -8.38
CA SER A 266 4.68 4.24 -6.99
C SER A 266 5.01 3.03 -6.12
N GLY A 267 5.69 3.29 -5.01
CA GLY A 267 6.09 2.27 -4.07
C GLY A 267 6.30 2.86 -2.68
N VAL A 268 7.02 2.16 -1.82
CA VAL A 268 7.49 2.75 -0.55
C VAL A 268 8.69 3.66 -0.80
N PRO A 269 8.95 4.68 0.05
CA PRO A 269 9.97 5.71 -0.19
C PRO A 269 11.36 5.18 -0.50
N ILE A 270 11.74 4.04 0.10
CA ILE A 270 13.04 3.42 -0.15
C ILE A 270 13.24 3.02 -1.61
N MET A 271 12.16 2.60 -2.30
CA MET A 271 12.25 2.17 -3.71
C MET A 271 12.62 3.34 -4.63
N ALA A 272 12.00 4.51 -4.44
CA ALA A 272 12.37 5.71 -5.21
C ALA A 272 13.81 6.15 -4.91
N ARG A 273 14.24 6.05 -3.63
CA ARG A 273 15.61 6.37 -3.21
C ARG A 273 16.63 5.43 -3.84
N GLU A 274 16.38 4.12 -3.83
CA GLU A 274 17.26 3.11 -4.44
C GLU A 274 17.33 3.26 -5.95
N LEU A 275 16.20 3.55 -6.61
CA LEU A 275 16.17 3.81 -8.05
C LEU A 275 17.08 4.97 -8.45
N ILE A 276 16.90 6.14 -7.81
CA ILE A 276 17.68 7.35 -8.12
C ILE A 276 19.17 7.19 -7.77
N ASN A 277 19.50 6.42 -6.74
CA ASN A 277 20.88 6.18 -6.32
C ASN A 277 21.56 5.03 -7.06
N HIS A 278 20.85 4.31 -7.93
CA HIS A 278 21.44 3.19 -8.65
C HIS A 278 22.55 3.65 -9.61
N PRO A 279 23.69 2.95 -9.72
CA PRO A 279 24.80 3.35 -10.60
C PRO A 279 24.38 3.56 -12.05
N ASP A 280 23.44 2.77 -12.56
CA ASP A 280 22.97 2.83 -13.93
C ASP A 280 21.92 3.91 -14.18
N PHE A 281 21.44 4.60 -13.13
CA PHE A 281 20.38 5.62 -13.27
C PHE A 281 20.75 6.72 -14.27
N ALA A 282 21.99 7.22 -14.22
CA ALA A 282 22.47 8.29 -15.10
C ALA A 282 22.60 7.87 -16.57
N THR A 283 22.63 6.59 -16.88
CA THR A 283 22.79 6.04 -18.24
C THR A 283 21.50 5.41 -18.79
N THR A 284 20.48 5.24 -17.97
CA THR A 284 19.18 4.69 -18.35
C THR A 284 18.26 5.78 -18.88
N ASP A 285 17.54 5.53 -19.97
CA ASP A 285 16.50 6.43 -20.48
C ASP A 285 15.26 6.39 -19.56
N THR A 286 15.17 7.38 -18.68
CA THR A 286 14.03 7.59 -17.78
C THR A 286 13.04 8.65 -18.27
N SER A 287 13.17 9.12 -19.52
CA SER A 287 12.36 10.22 -20.08
C SER A 287 10.86 9.92 -20.17
N SER A 288 10.48 8.66 -20.11
CA SER A 288 9.06 8.24 -20.06
C SER A 288 8.40 8.46 -18.69
N LEU A 289 9.18 8.55 -17.59
CA LEU A 289 8.63 8.73 -16.25
C LEU A 289 7.98 10.12 -16.11
N GLN A 290 6.72 10.15 -15.74
CA GLN A 290 5.94 11.36 -15.44
C GLN A 290 5.70 11.52 -13.94
N THR A 291 5.59 10.39 -13.22
CA THR A 291 5.42 10.37 -11.77
C THR A 291 6.35 9.36 -11.13
N LEU A 292 7.05 9.81 -10.11
CA LEU A 292 7.85 8.97 -9.22
C LEU A 292 7.51 9.36 -7.79
N GLY A 293 7.03 8.41 -7.00
CA GLY A 293 6.59 8.76 -5.67
C GLY A 293 6.27 7.55 -4.83
N GLY A 294 5.46 7.76 -3.82
CA GLY A 294 5.17 6.70 -2.89
C GLY A 294 3.91 6.88 -2.08
N GLY A 295 3.50 5.75 -1.56
CA GLY A 295 2.44 5.63 -0.57
C GLY A 295 2.78 4.57 0.46
N GLY A 296 1.91 4.44 1.47
CA GLY A 296 2.12 3.46 2.52
C GLY A 296 3.14 3.85 3.60
N ALA A 297 3.97 4.86 3.37
CA ALA A 297 4.80 5.54 4.36
C ALA A 297 4.99 6.99 3.90
N GLN A 298 5.31 7.89 4.85
CA GLN A 298 5.59 9.30 4.53
C GLN A 298 6.85 9.40 3.66
N LEU A 299 6.78 10.19 2.60
CA LEU A 299 7.93 10.51 1.77
C LEU A 299 8.77 11.58 2.49
N PRO A 300 10.05 11.32 2.83
CA PRO A 300 10.87 12.31 3.49
C PRO A 300 11.07 13.56 2.61
N PRO A 301 11.07 14.79 3.16
CA PRO A 301 11.21 16.02 2.39
C PRO A 301 12.45 16.09 1.51
N ASP A 302 13.59 15.55 1.98
CA ASP A 302 14.82 15.45 1.18
C ASP A 302 14.63 14.63 -0.09
N LEU A 303 13.82 13.55 0.00
CA LEU A 303 13.53 12.70 -1.15
C LEU A 303 12.57 13.38 -2.13
N VAL A 304 11.62 14.19 -1.65
CA VAL A 304 10.74 15.00 -2.53
C VAL A 304 11.57 15.89 -3.43
N HIS A 305 12.48 16.69 -2.84
CA HIS A 305 13.37 17.56 -3.60
C HIS A 305 14.37 16.79 -4.48
N LYS A 306 14.80 15.61 -4.02
CA LYS A 306 15.70 14.78 -4.80
C LYS A 306 15.02 14.19 -6.04
N ILE A 307 13.77 13.75 -5.94
CA ILE A 307 13.00 13.28 -7.10
C ILE A 307 12.89 14.42 -8.12
N ASP A 308 12.44 15.59 -7.67
CA ASP A 308 12.27 16.77 -8.53
C ASP A 308 13.55 17.19 -9.27
N SER A 309 14.70 17.12 -8.59
CA SER A 309 16.00 17.51 -9.16
C SER A 309 16.69 16.43 -9.99
N SER A 310 16.33 15.15 -9.81
CA SER A 310 17.03 14.03 -10.44
C SER A 310 16.33 13.48 -11.69
N VAL A 311 15.00 13.67 -11.80
CA VAL A 311 14.20 13.17 -12.94
C VAL A 311 13.49 14.35 -13.57
N GLU A 312 14.02 14.84 -14.69
CA GLU A 312 13.53 16.06 -15.36
C GLU A 312 12.04 15.99 -15.73
N THR A 313 11.56 14.80 -16.11
CA THR A 313 10.18 14.58 -16.57
C THR A 313 9.22 14.13 -15.47
N ALA A 314 9.72 13.63 -14.34
CA ALA A 314 8.88 13.09 -13.27
C ALA A 314 8.70 14.08 -12.13
N ARG A 315 7.46 14.23 -11.69
CA ARG A 315 7.12 15.05 -10.52
C ARG A 315 6.91 14.17 -9.29
N PRO A 316 7.36 14.63 -8.10
CA PRO A 316 7.11 13.91 -6.85
C PRO A 316 5.63 13.88 -6.52
N ASN A 317 5.17 12.75 -6.00
CA ASN A 317 3.82 12.59 -5.48
C ASN A 317 3.77 11.74 -4.22
N THR A 318 2.74 11.94 -3.43
CA THR A 318 2.41 11.05 -2.33
C THR A 318 0.91 10.98 -2.12
N GLY A 319 0.45 9.88 -1.50
CA GLY A 319 -0.91 9.71 -1.05
C GLY A 319 -0.91 9.04 0.33
N TYR A 320 -1.76 9.54 1.21
CA TYR A 320 -2.04 8.89 2.48
C TYR A 320 -3.39 8.20 2.42
N GLY A 321 -3.44 6.99 2.96
CA GLY A 321 -4.62 6.18 3.03
C GLY A 321 -4.34 4.84 3.69
N MET A 322 -5.36 4.01 3.76
CA MET A 322 -5.30 2.73 4.45
C MET A 322 -6.23 1.71 3.79
N THR A 323 -6.11 0.46 4.18
CA THR A 323 -7.00 -0.60 3.68
C THR A 323 -8.46 -0.26 3.98
N GLU A 324 -8.70 0.30 5.16
CA GLU A 324 -10.01 0.69 5.68
C GLU A 324 -10.67 1.86 4.92
N THR A 325 -9.95 2.48 3.98
CA THR A 325 -10.49 3.51 3.07
C THR A 325 -10.44 3.10 1.60
N CYS A 326 -10.34 1.81 1.31
CA CYS A 326 -10.20 1.25 -0.04
C CYS A 326 -9.01 1.82 -0.84
N GLY A 327 -8.16 2.61 -0.24
CA GLY A 327 -7.03 3.30 -0.87
C GLY A 327 -6.75 4.66 -0.24
N ILE A 328 -6.67 5.71 -1.07
CA ILE A 328 -6.25 7.04 -0.63
C ILE A 328 -7.36 7.84 0.07
N ILE A 329 -6.98 8.52 1.15
CA ILE A 329 -7.75 9.58 1.83
C ILE A 329 -7.34 10.94 1.29
N THR A 330 -6.03 11.13 1.09
CA THR A 330 -5.44 12.38 0.62
C THR A 330 -4.48 12.13 -0.53
N SER A 331 -4.19 13.15 -1.32
CA SER A 331 -3.11 13.12 -2.31
C SER A 331 -2.53 14.51 -2.52
N VAL A 332 -1.22 14.57 -2.76
CA VAL A 332 -0.50 15.79 -3.14
C VAL A 332 0.62 15.44 -4.13
N SER A 333 0.89 16.34 -5.07
CA SER A 333 1.90 16.12 -6.10
C SER A 333 2.43 17.43 -6.66
N ALA A 334 3.54 17.33 -7.41
CA ALA A 334 4.18 18.43 -8.13
C ALA A 334 4.50 19.61 -7.20
N ASP A 335 4.27 20.86 -7.67
CA ASP A 335 4.62 22.07 -6.95
C ASP A 335 3.98 22.17 -5.57
N PHE A 336 2.73 21.73 -5.42
CA PHE A 336 2.05 21.69 -4.12
C PHE A 336 2.78 20.80 -3.11
N PHE A 337 3.37 19.70 -3.57
CA PHE A 337 4.13 18.82 -2.70
C PHE A 337 5.53 19.35 -2.42
N ILE A 338 6.14 20.04 -3.38
CA ILE A 338 7.44 20.71 -3.20
C ILE A 338 7.30 21.85 -2.19
N ASP A 339 6.19 22.62 -2.26
CA ASP A 339 5.92 23.75 -1.36
C ASP A 339 5.56 23.28 0.07
N LYS A 340 4.90 22.12 0.21
CA LYS A 340 4.52 21.54 1.50
C LYS A 340 4.98 20.07 1.60
N PRO A 341 6.30 19.80 1.64
CA PRO A 341 6.87 18.45 1.52
C PRO A 341 6.58 17.52 2.72
N ASP A 342 6.14 18.07 3.84
CA ASP A 342 5.71 17.31 5.02
C ASP A 342 4.21 16.96 5.00
N SER A 343 3.46 17.48 4.02
CA SER A 343 2.02 17.28 3.93
C SER A 343 1.69 15.95 3.25
N ALA A 344 0.59 15.33 3.68
CA ALA A 344 -0.05 14.23 2.98
C ALA A 344 -1.05 14.72 1.90
N GLY A 345 -1.28 16.03 1.80
CA GLY A 345 -2.22 16.66 0.88
C GLY A 345 -3.61 16.91 1.48
N PRO A 346 -4.50 17.56 0.71
CA PRO A 346 -5.89 17.74 1.11
C PRO A 346 -6.69 16.43 1.00
N ALA A 347 -7.80 16.35 1.73
CA ALA A 347 -8.73 15.23 1.61
C ALA A 347 -9.30 15.14 0.19
N MET A 348 -9.43 13.93 -0.33
CA MET A 348 -10.07 13.66 -1.62
C MET A 348 -11.56 14.01 -1.59
N PRO A 349 -12.18 14.37 -2.73
CA PRO A 349 -13.53 14.92 -2.79
C PRO A 349 -14.64 14.07 -2.17
N ASN A 350 -14.45 12.75 -2.05
CA ASN A 350 -15.42 11.85 -1.43
C ASN A 350 -15.23 11.68 0.07
N PHE A 351 -14.29 12.42 0.69
CA PHE A 351 -14.02 12.37 2.12
C PHE A 351 -14.31 13.68 2.81
N GLU A 352 -14.94 13.58 3.97
CA GLU A 352 -14.87 14.56 5.03
C GLU A 352 -13.76 14.15 5.99
N ALA A 353 -12.99 15.13 6.50
CA ALA A 353 -11.90 14.90 7.42
C ALA A 353 -11.95 15.90 8.59
N LYS A 354 -11.62 15.44 9.79
CA LYS A 354 -11.52 16.27 11.00
C LYS A 354 -10.49 15.71 11.96
N CYS A 355 -9.88 16.58 12.77
CA CYS A 355 -9.11 16.17 13.93
C CYS A 355 -9.99 16.23 15.18
N VAL A 356 -9.86 15.24 16.07
CA VAL A 356 -10.63 15.16 17.32
C VAL A 356 -9.72 14.97 18.53
N ASN A 357 -10.22 15.39 19.69
CA ASN A 357 -9.57 15.13 20.98
C ASN A 357 -9.90 13.70 21.48
N GLU A 358 -9.43 13.35 22.67
CA GLU A 358 -9.65 12.03 23.28
C GLU A 358 -11.13 11.71 23.56
N LEU A 359 -11.99 12.74 23.66
CA LEU A 359 -13.44 12.59 23.85
C LEU A 359 -14.21 12.48 22.53
N GLY A 360 -13.52 12.55 21.37
CA GLY A 360 -14.13 12.52 20.04
C GLY A 360 -14.73 13.88 19.62
N GLU A 361 -14.44 14.96 20.36
CA GLU A 361 -14.89 16.31 20.02
C GLU A 361 -14.00 16.91 18.93
N THR A 362 -14.61 17.55 17.95
CA THR A 362 -13.88 18.17 16.83
C THR A 362 -13.03 19.35 17.33
N LEU A 363 -11.75 19.31 17.01
CA LEU A 363 -10.80 20.37 17.33
C LEU A 363 -10.86 21.52 16.32
N PRO A 364 -10.49 22.74 16.74
CA PRO A 364 -10.26 23.86 15.83
C PRO A 364 -9.20 23.52 14.76
N GLN A 365 -9.31 24.20 13.62
CA GLN A 365 -8.35 24.07 12.54
C GLN A 365 -6.93 24.43 13.00
N GLY A 366 -5.94 23.63 12.60
CA GLY A 366 -4.55 23.78 13.01
C GLY A 366 -4.16 23.03 14.28
N GLU A 367 -5.13 22.62 15.11
CA GLU A 367 -4.85 21.84 16.31
C GLU A 367 -4.58 20.37 15.97
N VAL A 368 -3.74 19.73 16.79
CA VAL A 368 -3.31 18.33 16.63
C VAL A 368 -4.27 17.41 17.37
N GLY A 369 -4.80 16.40 16.68
CA GLY A 369 -5.67 15.39 17.25
C GLY A 369 -5.75 14.15 16.39
N GLU A 370 -6.55 13.16 16.80
CA GLU A 370 -6.77 11.97 15.98
C GLU A 370 -7.54 12.34 14.72
N LEU A 371 -7.03 11.91 13.57
CA LEU A 371 -7.69 12.09 12.28
C LEU A 371 -8.87 11.13 12.15
N TRP A 372 -10.07 11.68 12.00
CA TRP A 372 -11.25 10.93 11.62
C TRP A 372 -11.70 11.29 10.21
N VAL A 373 -12.09 10.28 9.45
CA VAL A 373 -12.53 10.46 8.07
C VAL A 373 -13.87 9.76 7.82
N LYS A 374 -14.69 10.36 6.97
CA LYS A 374 -15.99 9.82 6.57
C LYS A 374 -16.13 9.94 5.06
N GLY A 375 -16.57 8.86 4.40
CA GLY A 375 -16.73 8.90 2.95
C GLY A 375 -17.16 7.56 2.37
N SER A 376 -17.47 7.56 1.08
CA SER A 376 -17.96 6.38 0.36
C SER A 376 -16.90 5.29 0.16
N SER A 377 -15.63 5.60 0.41
CA SER A 377 -14.53 4.63 0.36
C SER A 377 -14.22 3.98 1.71
N VAL A 378 -14.88 4.40 2.82
CA VAL A 378 -14.75 3.71 4.11
C VAL A 378 -15.30 2.30 3.98
N ILE A 379 -14.58 1.32 4.53
CA ILE A 379 -14.98 -0.09 4.50
C ILE A 379 -16.33 -0.33 5.18
N LYS A 380 -16.98 -1.42 4.82
CA LYS A 380 -18.19 -1.89 5.46
C LYS A 380 -17.95 -2.29 6.93
N GLY A 381 -16.77 -2.84 7.20
CA GLY A 381 -16.34 -3.31 8.50
C GLY A 381 -15.25 -4.38 8.39
N TYR A 382 -14.97 -5.05 9.48
CA TYR A 382 -14.07 -6.22 9.51
C TYR A 382 -14.90 -7.50 9.54
N ILE A 383 -14.56 -8.45 8.65
CA ILE A 383 -15.24 -9.74 8.58
C ILE A 383 -15.21 -10.44 9.96
N ASN A 384 -16.36 -10.96 10.40
CA ASN A 384 -16.52 -11.68 11.66
C ASN A 384 -16.02 -10.94 12.92
N ARG A 385 -15.90 -9.59 12.87
CA ARG A 385 -15.39 -8.76 13.98
C ARG A 385 -16.29 -7.53 14.20
N PRO A 386 -17.55 -7.70 14.63
CA PRO A 386 -18.47 -6.57 14.83
C PRO A 386 -17.98 -5.59 15.92
N GLU A 387 -17.34 -6.08 16.97
CA GLU A 387 -16.79 -5.24 18.04
C GLU A 387 -15.66 -4.35 17.50
N ALA A 388 -14.69 -4.94 16.78
CA ALA A 388 -13.59 -4.17 16.17
C ALA A 388 -14.09 -3.17 15.12
N THR A 389 -15.18 -3.50 14.44
CA THR A 389 -15.85 -2.57 13.51
C THR A 389 -16.45 -1.40 14.26
N ALA A 390 -17.18 -1.65 15.35
CA ALA A 390 -17.80 -0.60 16.17
C ALA A 390 -16.75 0.28 16.88
N GLU A 391 -15.62 -0.27 17.29
CA GLU A 391 -14.49 0.48 17.85
C GLU A 391 -13.81 1.38 16.82
N SER A 392 -13.79 0.96 15.55
CA SER A 392 -13.08 1.68 14.48
C SER A 392 -13.96 2.65 13.71
N ILE A 393 -15.29 2.47 13.72
CA ILE A 393 -16.24 3.30 12.94
C ILE A 393 -17.40 3.72 13.84
N THR A 394 -17.55 5.02 14.07
CA THR A 394 -18.65 5.60 14.85
C THR A 394 -19.41 6.63 13.99
N ASP A 395 -20.72 6.46 13.83
CA ASP A 395 -21.59 7.33 13.02
C ASP A 395 -21.08 7.57 11.59
N GLY A 396 -20.42 6.55 11.01
CA GLY A 396 -19.81 6.58 9.69
C GLY A 396 -18.43 7.25 9.63
N TRP A 397 -17.91 7.72 10.77
CA TRP A 397 -16.55 8.23 10.89
C TRP A 397 -15.58 7.08 11.21
N LEU A 398 -14.62 6.86 10.35
CA LEU A 398 -13.50 5.94 10.59
C LEU A 398 -12.46 6.66 11.46
N HIS A 399 -12.10 6.04 12.57
CA HIS A 399 -10.99 6.45 13.42
C HIS A 399 -9.71 5.88 12.80
N THR A 400 -8.89 6.74 12.21
CA THR A 400 -7.70 6.27 11.47
C THR A 400 -6.63 5.70 12.39
N GLY A 401 -6.64 6.10 13.66
CA GLY A 401 -5.56 5.81 14.62
C GLY A 401 -4.29 6.61 14.32
N ASP A 402 -4.34 7.55 13.39
CA ASP A 402 -3.24 8.47 13.08
C ASP A 402 -3.53 9.85 13.69
N ILE A 403 -2.51 10.46 14.26
CA ILE A 403 -2.55 11.81 14.80
C ILE A 403 -2.17 12.78 13.70
N ALA A 404 -2.98 13.81 13.50
CA ALA A 404 -2.79 14.76 12.42
C ALA A 404 -3.19 16.19 12.82
N ARG A 405 -2.84 17.15 11.99
CA ARG A 405 -3.39 18.49 11.96
C ARG A 405 -3.85 18.85 10.55
N ILE A 406 -4.83 19.71 10.44
CA ILE A 406 -5.33 20.23 9.17
C ILE A 406 -5.05 21.73 9.17
N ASP A 407 -4.26 22.22 8.21
CA ASP A 407 -3.91 23.63 8.12
C ASP A 407 -5.06 24.49 7.52
N GLU A 408 -4.85 25.80 7.43
CA GLU A 408 -5.83 26.77 6.94
C GLU A 408 -6.21 26.58 5.45
N ASP A 409 -5.32 25.96 4.67
CA ASP A 409 -5.56 25.61 3.26
C ASP A 409 -6.21 24.22 3.10
N GLY A 410 -6.48 23.50 4.20
CA GLY A 410 -7.07 22.16 4.20
C GLY A 410 -6.07 21.02 3.97
N PHE A 411 -4.76 21.30 4.01
CA PHE A 411 -3.73 20.25 3.91
C PHE A 411 -3.61 19.50 5.23
N ILE A 412 -3.56 18.17 5.12
CA ILE A 412 -3.43 17.25 6.24
C ILE A 412 -1.96 16.89 6.43
N PHE A 413 -1.49 17.04 7.67
CA PHE A 413 -0.14 16.67 8.09
C PHE A 413 -0.25 15.54 9.09
N ILE A 414 0.24 14.35 8.74
CA ILE A 414 0.30 13.22 9.65
C ILE A 414 1.47 13.44 10.61
N VAL A 415 1.16 13.52 11.89
CA VAL A 415 2.15 13.81 12.95
C VAL A 415 2.74 12.50 13.48
N ASP A 416 1.89 11.50 13.76
CA ASP A 416 2.31 10.19 14.26
C ASP A 416 1.17 9.18 14.22
N ARG A 417 1.44 7.96 14.66
CA ARG A 417 0.42 6.98 15.02
C ARG A 417 0.07 7.06 16.49
N LYS A 418 -1.21 7.11 16.82
CA LYS A 418 -1.71 7.17 18.21
C LYS A 418 -1.08 6.11 19.12
N LYS A 419 -0.90 4.88 18.60
CA LYS A 419 -0.33 3.74 19.31
C LYS A 419 1.20 3.71 19.39
N ASP A 420 1.88 4.47 18.53
CA ASP A 420 3.34 4.50 18.45
C ASP A 420 3.93 5.69 19.23
N MET A 421 3.08 6.66 19.57
CA MET A 421 3.43 7.84 20.37
C MET A 421 3.99 7.42 21.74
N VAL A 422 5.10 8.03 22.13
CA VAL A 422 5.74 7.78 23.43
C VAL A 422 5.09 8.65 24.50
N LEU A 423 4.52 8.02 25.53
CA LEU A 423 3.86 8.71 26.65
C LEU A 423 4.88 8.95 27.79
N ARG A 424 5.61 10.06 27.71
CA ARG A 424 6.73 10.36 28.61
C ARG A 424 6.34 11.36 29.69
N GLY A 425 6.04 10.88 30.89
CA GLY A 425 5.77 11.75 32.05
C GLY A 425 4.56 12.69 31.87
N GLY A 426 3.56 12.26 31.09
CA GLY A 426 2.39 13.07 30.74
C GLY A 426 2.56 13.92 29.48
N GLU A 427 3.73 13.91 28.87
CA GLU A 427 4.00 14.57 27.58
C GLU A 427 3.91 13.58 26.43
N ASN A 428 3.24 13.98 25.35
CA ASN A 428 3.14 13.22 24.12
C ASN A 428 4.39 13.48 23.25
N VAL A 429 5.24 12.48 23.06
CA VAL A 429 6.38 12.57 22.16
C VAL A 429 6.05 11.80 20.90
N TYR A 430 5.97 12.51 19.79
CA TYR A 430 5.66 11.93 18.49
C TYR A 430 6.91 11.32 17.87
N CYS A 431 6.88 10.00 17.61
CA CYS A 431 8.01 9.27 17.05
C CYS A 431 8.48 9.88 15.72
N ALA A 432 7.56 10.25 14.85
CA ALA A 432 7.89 10.82 13.55
C ALA A 432 8.64 12.16 13.64
N GLU A 433 8.34 13.00 14.65
CA GLU A 433 9.08 14.24 14.91
C GLU A 433 10.53 13.95 15.30
N VAL A 434 10.73 12.95 16.17
CA VAL A 434 12.06 12.54 16.60
C VAL A 434 12.83 11.88 15.44
N GLU A 435 12.17 11.01 14.66
CA GLU A 435 12.73 10.40 13.46
C GLU A 435 13.18 11.47 12.45
N ALA A 436 12.35 12.47 12.18
CA ALA A 436 12.70 13.56 11.28
C ALA A 436 13.94 14.35 11.73
N ALA A 437 14.12 14.54 13.04
CA ALA A 437 15.31 15.18 13.58
C ALA A 437 16.56 14.30 13.45
N VAL A 438 16.44 13.00 13.75
CA VAL A 438 17.52 12.02 13.61
C VAL A 438 17.95 11.88 12.14
N TYR A 439 17.01 11.87 11.19
CA TYR A 439 17.32 11.82 9.74
C TYR A 439 18.10 13.03 9.22
N ARG A 440 18.04 14.19 9.89
CA ARG A 440 18.85 15.36 9.51
C ARG A 440 20.33 15.17 9.80
N HIS A 441 20.71 14.17 10.60
CA HIS A 441 22.12 13.86 10.82
C HIS A 441 22.71 13.20 9.57
N PRO A 442 23.83 13.72 9.00
CA PRO A 442 24.36 13.28 7.69
C PRO A 442 24.75 11.80 7.63
N SER A 443 25.18 11.20 8.76
CA SER A 443 25.59 9.80 8.84
C SER A 443 24.44 8.80 8.97
N VAL A 444 23.18 9.24 9.19
CA VAL A 444 22.04 8.35 9.35
C VAL A 444 21.48 7.93 8.00
N ALA A 445 21.34 6.62 7.79
CA ALA A 445 20.67 6.03 6.65
C ALA A 445 19.20 5.74 6.96
N GLU A 446 18.92 5.10 8.10
CA GLU A 446 17.57 4.74 8.55
C GLU A 446 17.47 4.89 10.08
N CYS A 447 16.27 5.23 10.54
CA CYS A 447 15.97 5.20 11.97
C CYS A 447 14.52 4.81 12.23
N SER A 448 14.26 4.31 13.45
CA SER A 448 12.92 4.05 13.97
C SER A 448 12.87 4.36 15.45
N VAL A 449 11.94 5.22 15.85
CA VAL A 449 11.73 5.68 17.23
C VAL A 449 10.58 4.93 17.87
N PHE A 450 10.69 4.60 19.13
CA PHE A 450 9.66 3.90 19.92
C PHE A 450 9.81 4.18 21.42
N GLY A 451 8.72 3.93 22.18
CA GLY A 451 8.72 4.06 23.63
C GLY A 451 9.41 2.88 24.30
N VAL A 452 10.33 3.16 25.21
CA VAL A 452 11.00 2.21 26.10
C VAL A 452 10.34 2.32 27.47
N PRO A 453 9.87 1.23 28.10
CA PRO A 453 9.25 1.30 29.43
C PRO A 453 10.19 1.95 30.46
N ASP A 454 9.67 2.87 31.28
CA ASP A 454 10.37 3.57 32.36
C ASP A 454 9.48 3.64 33.60
N ASP A 455 9.99 3.21 34.76
CA ASP A 455 9.24 3.12 36.01
C ASP A 455 8.73 4.47 36.52
N ARG A 456 9.41 5.57 36.19
CA ARG A 456 9.08 6.90 36.67
C ARG A 456 8.22 7.70 35.69
N LEU A 457 8.49 7.55 34.40
CA LEU A 457 7.88 8.39 33.34
C LEU A 457 6.83 7.64 32.51
N GLY A 458 6.63 6.35 32.78
CA GLY A 458 5.83 5.45 31.95
C GLY A 458 6.63 4.95 30.76
N GLU A 459 7.10 5.87 29.92
CA GLU A 459 8.01 5.55 28.82
C GLU A 459 9.12 6.59 28.68
N GLU A 460 10.22 6.18 28.08
CA GLU A 460 11.33 7.00 27.61
C GLU A 460 11.52 6.83 26.09
N VAL A 461 12.15 7.83 25.45
CA VAL A 461 12.38 7.79 24.01
C VAL A 461 13.57 6.90 23.68
N GLY A 462 13.34 5.89 22.86
CA GLY A 462 14.37 5.02 22.27
C GLY A 462 14.42 5.16 20.76
N VAL A 463 15.62 5.02 20.16
CA VAL A 463 15.82 5.04 18.72
C VAL A 463 16.76 3.94 18.26
N ALA A 464 16.34 3.18 17.26
CA ALA A 464 17.19 2.25 16.51
C ALA A 464 17.64 2.91 15.21
N ILE A 465 18.93 2.81 14.89
CA ILE A 465 19.59 3.55 13.80
C ILE A 465 20.41 2.60 12.94
N VAL A 466 20.34 2.80 11.62
CA VAL A 466 21.28 2.25 10.65
C VAL A 466 22.08 3.40 10.07
N LEU A 467 23.40 3.30 10.14
CA LEU A 467 24.30 4.30 9.57
C LEU A 467 24.54 4.07 8.07
N LYS A 468 24.90 5.13 7.36
CA LYS A 468 25.35 5.02 5.97
C LYS A 468 26.67 4.22 5.91
N PRO A 469 26.95 3.52 4.80
CA PRO A 469 28.20 2.77 4.65
C PRO A 469 29.43 3.63 4.87
N GLY A 470 30.32 3.19 5.79
CA GLY A 470 31.57 3.89 6.12
C GLY A 470 31.43 5.07 7.07
N GLU A 471 30.23 5.41 7.50
CA GLU A 471 29.99 6.45 8.51
C GLU A 471 30.06 5.87 9.93
N ASP A 472 30.45 6.73 10.88
CA ASP A 472 30.45 6.44 12.31
C ASP A 472 29.99 7.69 13.07
N VAL A 473 29.16 7.48 14.10
CA VAL A 473 28.68 8.53 14.98
C VAL A 473 28.40 7.96 16.36
N SER A 474 28.82 8.69 17.41
CA SER A 474 28.46 8.29 18.77
C SER A 474 27.03 8.66 19.12
N ALA A 475 26.43 7.92 20.06
CA ALA A 475 25.08 8.26 20.56
C ALA A 475 25.02 9.66 21.18
N ASP A 476 26.11 10.11 21.82
CA ASP A 476 26.15 11.46 22.40
C ASP A 476 26.18 12.55 21.34
N ALA A 477 26.93 12.38 20.25
CA ALA A 477 26.93 13.32 19.13
C ALA A 477 25.53 13.39 18.47
N LEU A 478 24.85 12.26 18.36
CA LEU A 478 23.49 12.23 17.85
C LEU A 478 22.49 12.94 18.78
N ARG A 479 22.61 12.73 20.10
CA ARG A 479 21.78 13.43 21.10
C ARG A 479 22.02 14.93 21.08
N GLU A 480 23.28 15.35 20.97
CA GLU A 480 23.64 16.77 20.85
C GLU A 480 23.03 17.39 19.58
N HIS A 481 23.09 16.69 18.45
CA HIS A 481 22.42 17.10 17.22
C HIS A 481 20.93 17.27 17.44
N CYS A 482 20.25 16.26 18.02
CA CYS A 482 18.80 16.33 18.31
C CYS A 482 18.47 17.45 19.31
N ALA A 483 19.27 17.64 20.36
CA ALA A 483 19.06 18.69 21.35
C ALA A 483 19.17 20.11 20.78
N GLY A 484 19.89 20.28 19.67
CA GLY A 484 19.98 21.53 18.94
C GLY A 484 18.73 21.91 18.14
N ILE A 485 17.83 20.95 17.91
CA ILE A 485 16.67 21.13 16.99
C ILE A 485 15.32 20.71 17.60
N MET A 486 15.31 20.13 18.81
CA MET A 486 14.07 19.75 19.50
C MET A 486 14.14 19.96 21.00
N ALA A 487 12.95 19.91 21.64
CA ALA A 487 12.84 20.05 23.09
C ALA A 487 13.55 18.87 23.82
N LYS A 488 14.18 19.17 24.97
CA LYS A 488 14.99 18.22 25.72
C LYS A 488 14.28 16.90 26.07
N HIS A 489 12.99 16.94 26.37
CA HIS A 489 12.21 15.74 26.71
C HIS A 489 11.97 14.79 25.53
N LYS A 490 12.17 15.27 24.29
CA LYS A 490 12.03 14.48 23.06
C LYS A 490 13.35 13.83 22.60
N VAL A 491 14.48 14.26 23.14
CA VAL A 491 15.81 13.72 22.77
C VAL A 491 15.90 12.26 23.20
N PRO A 492 16.31 11.33 22.28
CA PRO A 492 16.39 9.91 22.59
C PRO A 492 17.33 9.62 23.74
N ARG A 493 16.82 8.96 24.79
CA ARG A 493 17.64 8.46 25.90
C ARG A 493 18.39 7.19 25.53
N TYR A 494 17.71 6.26 24.85
CA TYR A 494 18.25 4.99 24.42
C TYR A 494 18.55 5.03 22.93
N VAL A 495 19.78 4.66 22.54
CA VAL A 495 20.24 4.64 21.15
C VAL A 495 20.85 3.27 20.84
N TRP A 496 20.33 2.61 19.81
CA TRP A 496 20.88 1.35 19.31
C TRP A 496 21.34 1.53 17.86
N PHE A 497 22.55 1.07 17.56
CA PHE A 497 23.06 0.99 16.20
C PHE A 497 22.89 -0.43 15.68
N LEU A 498 22.19 -0.56 14.56
CA LEU A 498 21.86 -1.85 13.93
C LEU A 498 22.39 -1.91 12.51
N THR A 499 22.53 -3.11 11.98
CA THR A 499 22.89 -3.32 10.57
C THR A 499 21.70 -3.20 9.62
N ALA A 500 20.49 -3.46 10.10
CA ALA A 500 19.24 -3.32 9.36
C ALA A 500 18.06 -3.17 10.32
N LEU A 501 16.98 -2.49 9.89
CA LEU A 501 15.71 -2.43 10.61
C LEU A 501 14.75 -3.50 10.06
N PRO A 502 13.95 -4.20 10.92
CA PRO A 502 12.97 -5.18 10.49
C PRO A 502 11.85 -4.52 9.68
N ARG A 503 11.48 -5.16 8.57
CA ARG A 503 10.42 -4.69 7.67
C ARG A 503 9.38 -5.78 7.44
N ASN A 504 8.13 -5.37 7.29
CA ASN A 504 7.07 -6.25 6.84
C ASN A 504 7.12 -6.48 5.31
N ALA A 505 6.22 -7.30 4.81
CA ALA A 505 6.08 -7.63 3.39
C ALA A 505 5.88 -6.42 2.46
N SER A 506 5.31 -5.33 2.97
CA SER A 506 5.12 -4.07 2.22
C SER A 506 6.29 -3.09 2.35
N GLY A 507 7.40 -3.50 3.00
CA GLY A 507 8.60 -2.67 3.16
C GLY A 507 8.55 -1.67 4.31
N LYS A 508 7.50 -1.67 5.14
CA LYS A 508 7.35 -0.79 6.31
C LYS A 508 8.10 -1.32 7.52
N PHE A 509 8.68 -0.44 8.34
CA PHE A 509 9.30 -0.81 9.61
C PHE A 509 8.30 -1.45 10.58
N VAL A 510 8.73 -2.52 11.23
CA VAL A 510 7.93 -3.22 12.24
C VAL A 510 8.38 -2.76 13.63
N LYS A 511 7.86 -1.59 14.06
CA LYS A 511 8.23 -0.97 15.37
C LYS A 511 7.98 -1.90 16.56
N ARG A 512 6.91 -2.70 16.51
CA ARG A 512 6.61 -3.66 17.58
C ARG A 512 7.73 -4.65 17.79
N ASP A 513 8.24 -5.23 16.72
CA ASP A 513 9.30 -6.25 16.79
C ASP A 513 10.63 -5.63 17.27
N LEU A 514 10.94 -4.39 16.82
CA LEU A 514 12.06 -3.61 17.35
C LEU A 514 11.91 -3.34 18.85
N LYS A 515 10.77 -2.81 19.28
CA LYS A 515 10.49 -2.55 20.70
C LYS A 515 10.64 -3.82 21.52
N GLU A 516 10.02 -4.92 21.08
CA GLU A 516 10.05 -6.20 21.78
C GLU A 516 11.45 -6.81 21.87
N GLN A 517 12.26 -6.68 20.83
CA GLN A 517 13.63 -7.18 20.79
C GLN A 517 14.58 -6.32 21.65
N LEU A 518 14.55 -5.00 21.43
CA LEU A 518 15.54 -4.09 22.02
C LEU A 518 15.25 -3.75 23.50
N THR A 519 13.98 -3.74 23.92
CA THR A 519 13.63 -3.52 25.33
C THR A 519 13.92 -4.72 26.23
N LYS A 520 14.15 -5.91 25.66
CA LYS A 520 14.62 -7.09 26.42
C LYS A 520 16.11 -7.03 26.75
N ASP A 521 16.89 -6.25 26.02
CA ASP A 521 18.34 -6.10 26.18
C ASP A 521 18.69 -4.60 26.24
N LEU A 522 18.26 -3.96 27.33
CA LEU A 522 18.55 -2.54 27.57
C LEU A 522 20.07 -2.28 27.77
N ASP A 523 20.82 -3.30 28.16
CA ASP A 523 22.27 -3.18 28.33
C ASP A 523 23.00 -3.00 26.99
N SER A 524 22.40 -3.40 25.89
CA SER A 524 22.92 -3.15 24.54
C SER A 524 22.70 -1.73 24.03
N ALA A 525 21.87 -0.92 24.73
CA ALA A 525 21.64 0.47 24.37
C ALA A 525 22.77 1.38 24.87
N GLN A 526 23.12 2.38 24.08
CA GLN A 526 23.92 3.50 24.54
C GLN A 526 22.99 4.49 25.26
N VAL A 527 23.06 4.52 26.59
CA VAL A 527 22.17 5.31 27.47
C VAL A 527 22.86 6.62 27.88
N SER A 528 22.10 7.72 28.01
CA SER A 528 22.56 9.01 28.54
C SER A 528 22.39 9.09 30.04
#